data_e3f86b7e6ed735813082a21a8a49c9fc
#
_entry.id   e3f86b7e6ed735813082a21a8a49c9fc
#
_cell.length_a   1.000
_cell.length_b   1.000
_cell.length_c   1.000
_cell.angle_alpha   90.00
_cell.angle_beta   90.00
_cell.angle_gamma   90.00
#
_symmetry.space_group_name_H-M   'P 1'
#
loop_
_entity.id
_entity.type
_entity.pdbx_description
1 polymer ?
#
loop_
_entity_poly.entity_id
_entity_poly.type
_entity_poly.pdbx_seq_one_letter_code
_entity_poly.pdbx_strand_id
1 'polypeptide(L)'
;MEAYKRTSVYKGALRILQTLQAAHYEAYIVGGAVRDIQMGRIPHDYDIVTSAMPEVVIDVLRTEGFITTNVVGASFGVVVVTVGDDTYEVATYRSEQYGEDSHRPVAVQFPSTFLEDVQRRDFTINGLALTESGEVRDEVGGLRDIVARRLCTIGSSRERFQEDALRMFRLCRFAGQLGFSIDPATWAGIEPNLYRVEGLSLERVRIEIEKMLLSEYVDLALDALVRSHLNEQCCQQTIEGQSRRIPILPELTHLVDLPQAPEHHIHDGWRHTLAVVKGVPPNLVLRWAALLHDVGKGMEGVRGFHNGRITDRNHDRVGATMARNILTRLGYAKEFVNLVVWLVERHMRFHFYVSNGSADLRKWLQKESHENLFRETQDLVEAVEYLTTLGVADVLGGGTKEAEPTVQYGTRMMDMAKQMPVHTKDLCYDRTLPNLVTPYTKEVMQTLLQRVQAGDIPNTPEALHKAGMAKYERVKKKEYHA
;
A
#
# COMPACT_ATOMS: atom_id res chain seq x y z
N MET A 1 -7.83 8.16 29.11
CA MET A 1 -7.13 6.87 29.00
C MET A 1 -8.02 5.63 28.92
N GLU A 2 -9.33 5.70 29.14
CA GLU A 2 -10.20 4.49 29.19
C GLU A 2 -11.25 4.41 28.07
N ALA A 3 -11.09 5.18 26.99
CA ALA A 3 -12.08 5.20 25.88
C ALA A 3 -12.28 3.82 25.23
N TYR A 4 -11.22 3.03 25.12
CA TYR A 4 -11.28 1.66 24.56
C TYR A 4 -12.22 0.74 25.35
N LYS A 5 -12.35 0.90 26.68
CA LYS A 5 -13.24 0.08 27.53
C LYS A 5 -14.72 0.23 27.19
N ARG A 6 -15.10 1.27 26.44
CA ARG A 6 -16.48 1.55 26.03
C ARG A 6 -16.87 0.87 24.73
N THR A 7 -15.89 0.42 23.94
CA THR A 7 -16.13 -0.22 22.63
C THR A 7 -16.78 -1.60 22.78
N SER A 8 -17.62 -2.01 21.80
CA SER A 8 -18.20 -3.34 21.73
C SER A 8 -17.12 -4.40 21.66
N VAL A 9 -16.09 -4.14 20.82
CA VAL A 9 -14.97 -5.05 20.56
C VAL A 9 -14.19 -5.35 21.84
N TYR A 10 -13.87 -4.35 22.68
CA TYR A 10 -13.22 -4.60 23.97
C TYR A 10 -14.11 -5.42 24.93
N LYS A 11 -15.40 -5.08 25.02
CA LYS A 11 -16.35 -5.80 25.88
C LYS A 11 -16.50 -7.26 25.47
N GLY A 12 -16.50 -7.54 24.17
CA GLY A 12 -16.51 -8.90 23.63
C GLY A 12 -15.26 -9.68 24.01
N ALA A 13 -14.07 -9.09 23.85
CA ALA A 13 -12.81 -9.67 24.28
C ALA A 13 -12.81 -9.97 25.79
N LEU A 14 -13.28 -9.02 26.60
CA LEU A 14 -13.36 -9.17 28.05
C LEU A 14 -14.29 -10.33 28.47
N ARG A 15 -15.44 -10.50 27.80
CA ARG A 15 -16.35 -11.63 28.06
C ARG A 15 -15.66 -12.96 27.76
N ILE A 16 -14.90 -13.07 26.68
CA ILE A 16 -14.15 -14.30 26.36
C ILE A 16 -13.11 -14.59 27.45
N LEU A 17 -12.35 -13.56 27.89
CA LEU A 17 -11.40 -13.71 29.00
C LEU A 17 -12.09 -14.27 30.26
N GLN A 18 -13.17 -13.61 30.70
CA GLN A 18 -13.92 -13.95 31.88
C GLN A 18 -14.45 -15.41 31.84
N THR A 19 -14.94 -15.81 30.66
CA THR A 19 -15.43 -17.18 30.46
C THR A 19 -14.33 -18.23 30.60
N LEU A 20 -13.16 -17.99 29.99
CA LEU A 20 -12.02 -18.91 30.09
C LEU A 20 -11.44 -18.95 31.51
N GLN A 21 -11.36 -17.82 32.20
CA GLN A 21 -10.87 -17.73 33.57
C GLN A 21 -11.84 -18.39 34.58
N ALA A 22 -13.16 -18.26 34.36
CA ALA A 22 -14.17 -18.96 35.17
C ALA A 22 -14.05 -20.51 35.04
N ALA A 23 -13.56 -20.97 33.89
CA ALA A 23 -13.21 -22.38 33.66
C ALA A 23 -11.78 -22.76 34.14
N HIS A 24 -11.13 -21.88 34.91
CA HIS A 24 -9.80 -22.07 35.52
C HIS A 24 -8.63 -22.09 34.51
N TYR A 25 -8.77 -21.47 33.34
CA TYR A 25 -7.68 -21.29 32.38
C TYR A 25 -7.14 -19.86 32.42
N GLU A 26 -5.82 -19.69 32.32
CA GLU A 26 -5.25 -18.39 32.11
C GLU A 26 -5.70 -17.84 30.73
N ALA A 27 -6.08 -16.55 30.66
CA ALA A 27 -6.39 -15.90 29.42
C ALA A 27 -6.03 -14.40 29.51
N TYR A 28 -5.47 -13.85 28.43
CA TYR A 28 -5.04 -12.45 28.34
C TYR A 28 -5.34 -11.90 26.95
N ILE A 29 -5.68 -10.60 26.87
CA ILE A 29 -5.57 -9.85 25.63
C ILE A 29 -4.09 -9.56 25.37
N VAL A 30 -3.61 -9.68 24.13
CA VAL A 30 -2.18 -9.57 23.80
C VAL A 30 -1.88 -8.77 22.54
N GLY A 31 -0.62 -8.57 22.27
CA GLY A 31 -0.10 -8.07 20.99
C GLY A 31 -0.39 -6.61 20.74
N GLY A 32 -0.79 -6.31 19.49
CA GLY A 32 -0.99 -4.95 19.00
C GLY A 32 -1.99 -4.13 19.80
N ALA A 33 -3.07 -4.76 20.26
CA ALA A 33 -4.10 -4.10 21.05
C ALA A 33 -3.55 -3.52 22.36
N VAL A 34 -2.74 -4.29 23.10
CA VAL A 34 -2.19 -3.84 24.39
C VAL A 34 -1.17 -2.69 24.16
N ARG A 35 -0.31 -2.84 23.16
CA ARG A 35 0.60 -1.76 22.75
C ARG A 35 -0.17 -0.48 22.43
N ASP A 36 -1.21 -0.56 21.60
CA ASP A 36 -1.97 0.60 21.14
C ASP A 36 -2.70 1.28 22.30
N ILE A 37 -3.25 0.51 23.26
CA ILE A 37 -3.81 1.02 24.51
C ILE A 37 -2.76 1.80 25.30
N GLN A 38 -1.53 1.26 25.44
CA GLN A 38 -0.45 1.91 26.17
C GLN A 38 0.03 3.21 25.46
N MET A 39 -0.16 3.28 24.13
CA MET A 39 0.09 4.49 23.34
C MET A 39 -1.10 5.47 23.31
N GLY A 40 -2.19 5.19 24.05
CA GLY A 40 -3.39 6.01 24.08
C GLY A 40 -4.27 5.91 22.82
N ARG A 41 -4.07 4.89 22.01
CA ARG A 41 -4.88 4.59 20.80
C ARG A 41 -6.03 3.64 21.15
N ILE A 42 -7.09 3.66 20.36
CA ILE A 42 -8.19 2.69 20.47
C ILE A 42 -7.91 1.56 19.48
N PRO A 43 -7.70 0.30 19.95
CA PRO A 43 -7.51 -0.84 19.06
C PRO A 43 -8.78 -1.16 18.26
N HIS A 44 -8.58 -1.71 17.06
CA HIS A 44 -9.66 -2.18 16.21
C HIS A 44 -9.94 -3.68 16.38
N ASP A 45 -8.93 -4.45 16.76
CA ASP A 45 -8.96 -5.90 16.97
C ASP A 45 -8.28 -6.27 18.29
N TYR A 46 -8.68 -7.39 18.87
CA TYR A 46 -8.16 -7.89 20.14
C TYR A 46 -7.86 -9.37 20.02
N ASP A 47 -6.57 -9.72 19.99
CA ASP A 47 -6.10 -11.09 20.05
C ASP A 47 -6.09 -11.58 21.51
N ILE A 48 -6.47 -12.82 21.71
CA ILE A 48 -6.52 -13.47 23.04
C ILE A 48 -5.58 -14.67 23.03
N VAL A 49 -4.86 -14.86 24.12
CA VAL A 49 -4.10 -16.08 24.34
C VAL A 49 -4.57 -16.75 25.62
N THR A 50 -4.49 -18.08 25.68
CA THR A 50 -4.94 -18.88 26.81
C THR A 50 -4.09 -20.12 27.03
N SER A 51 -4.08 -20.62 28.26
CA SER A 51 -3.52 -21.95 28.60
C SER A 51 -4.42 -23.13 28.18
N ALA A 52 -5.67 -22.83 27.77
CA ALA A 52 -6.60 -23.88 27.34
C ALA A 52 -6.24 -24.42 25.95
N MET A 53 -6.33 -25.72 25.75
CA MET A 53 -6.18 -26.36 24.43
C MET A 53 -7.36 -25.99 23.52
N PRO A 54 -7.18 -25.99 22.19
CA PRO A 54 -8.21 -25.53 21.25
C PRO A 54 -9.56 -26.20 21.41
N GLU A 55 -9.57 -27.49 21.65
CA GLU A 55 -10.80 -28.27 21.86
C GLU A 55 -11.54 -27.79 23.12
N VAL A 56 -10.78 -27.51 24.19
CA VAL A 56 -11.31 -26.97 25.44
C VAL A 56 -11.85 -25.56 25.25
N VAL A 57 -11.14 -24.71 24.52
CA VAL A 57 -11.61 -23.34 24.16
C VAL A 57 -12.98 -23.42 23.49
N ILE A 58 -13.12 -24.34 22.52
CA ILE A 58 -14.38 -24.54 21.80
C ILE A 58 -15.49 -24.99 22.75
N ASP A 59 -15.24 -25.99 23.57
CA ASP A 59 -16.23 -26.57 24.47
C ASP A 59 -16.69 -25.55 25.52
N VAL A 60 -15.75 -24.88 26.18
CA VAL A 60 -16.04 -23.86 27.21
C VAL A 60 -16.85 -22.70 26.63
N LEU A 61 -16.40 -22.16 25.49
CA LEU A 61 -17.06 -20.98 24.90
C LEU A 61 -18.43 -21.33 24.31
N ARG A 62 -18.60 -22.50 23.69
CA ARG A 62 -19.91 -22.96 23.20
C ARG A 62 -20.93 -23.18 24.30
N THR A 63 -20.50 -23.72 25.44
CA THR A 63 -21.38 -23.93 26.61
C THR A 63 -21.95 -22.59 27.09
N GLU A 64 -21.18 -21.50 26.98
CA GLU A 64 -21.59 -20.14 27.35
C GLU A 64 -22.24 -19.37 26.19
N GLY A 65 -22.60 -20.04 25.10
CA GLY A 65 -23.38 -19.49 23.98
C GLY A 65 -22.57 -18.69 22.93
N PHE A 66 -21.24 -18.82 22.94
CA PHE A 66 -20.42 -18.20 21.90
C PHE A 66 -20.43 -19.03 20.60
N ILE A 67 -20.34 -18.34 19.46
CA ILE A 67 -20.15 -19.01 18.17
C ILE A 67 -18.65 -19.21 17.96
N THR A 68 -18.23 -20.45 17.81
CA THR A 68 -16.82 -20.79 17.56
C THR A 68 -16.67 -21.48 16.22
N THR A 69 -15.65 -21.06 15.45
CA THR A 69 -15.29 -21.67 14.17
C THR A 69 -13.87 -22.19 14.26
N ASN A 70 -13.67 -23.47 13.95
CA ASN A 70 -12.33 -24.01 13.73
C ASN A 70 -11.80 -23.42 12.42
N VAL A 71 -10.79 -22.56 12.51
CA VAL A 71 -10.06 -22.15 11.31
C VAL A 71 -9.23 -23.34 10.84
N VAL A 72 -9.13 -23.49 9.52
CA VAL A 72 -8.21 -24.40 8.84
C VAL A 72 -6.80 -24.13 9.37
N GLY A 73 -6.36 -24.94 10.31
CA GLY A 73 -5.11 -24.73 11.07
C GLY A 73 -5.24 -25.17 12.54
N ALA A 74 -6.10 -26.14 12.88
CA ALA A 74 -6.13 -26.77 14.21
C ALA A 74 -4.72 -27.18 14.70
N SER A 75 -3.78 -27.41 13.78
CA SER A 75 -2.36 -27.62 14.04
C SER A 75 -1.63 -26.41 14.62
N PHE A 76 -2.19 -25.20 14.52
CA PHE A 76 -1.59 -23.96 15.04
C PHE A 76 -2.24 -23.44 16.33
N GLY A 77 -3.27 -24.12 16.84
CA GLY A 77 -3.85 -23.80 18.13
C GLY A 77 -4.69 -22.52 18.18
N VAL A 78 -5.31 -22.07 17.07
CA VAL A 78 -6.12 -20.85 17.01
C VAL A 78 -7.60 -21.20 16.77
N VAL A 79 -8.47 -20.61 17.58
CA VAL A 79 -9.94 -20.68 17.47
C VAL A 79 -10.47 -19.29 17.18
N VAL A 80 -11.33 -19.14 16.16
CA VAL A 80 -12.06 -17.88 15.92
C VAL A 80 -13.38 -17.92 16.69
N VAL A 81 -13.63 -16.86 17.44
CA VAL A 81 -14.81 -16.68 18.28
C VAL A 81 -15.57 -15.46 17.81
N THR A 82 -16.88 -15.60 17.60
CA THR A 82 -17.75 -14.48 17.21
C THR A 82 -18.60 -14.04 18.40
N VAL A 83 -18.61 -12.74 18.68
CA VAL A 83 -19.43 -12.10 19.70
C VAL A 83 -20.18 -10.92 19.09
N GLY A 84 -21.48 -11.04 18.85
CA GLY A 84 -22.22 -10.06 18.07
C GLY A 84 -21.72 -10.02 16.64
N ASP A 85 -21.33 -8.83 16.16
CA ASP A 85 -20.76 -8.63 14.82
C ASP A 85 -19.22 -8.70 14.81
N ASP A 86 -18.57 -8.83 15.98
CA ASP A 86 -17.12 -8.81 16.12
C ASP A 86 -16.55 -10.23 16.17
N THR A 87 -15.33 -10.41 15.63
CA THR A 87 -14.59 -11.68 15.63
C THR A 87 -13.27 -11.55 16.38
N TYR A 88 -12.88 -12.62 17.09
CA TYR A 88 -11.68 -12.67 17.94
C TYR A 88 -10.87 -13.91 17.63
N GLU A 89 -9.55 -13.78 17.58
CA GLU A 89 -8.65 -14.91 17.55
C GLU A 89 -8.26 -15.30 18.99
N VAL A 90 -8.54 -16.54 19.37
CA VAL A 90 -8.16 -17.12 20.66
C VAL A 90 -7.13 -18.19 20.39
N ALA A 91 -5.88 -17.92 20.75
CA ALA A 91 -4.76 -18.81 20.54
C ALA A 91 -4.36 -19.52 21.85
N THR A 92 -4.10 -20.82 21.78
CA THR A 92 -3.45 -21.54 22.87
C THR A 92 -1.99 -21.11 22.97
N TYR A 93 -1.44 -21.01 24.18
CA TYR A 93 -0.01 -20.79 24.39
C TYR A 93 0.79 -21.78 23.56
N ARG A 94 1.82 -21.33 22.89
CA ARG A 94 2.65 -22.21 22.09
C ARG A 94 4.13 -21.84 22.18
N SER A 95 4.98 -22.85 22.10
CA SER A 95 6.39 -22.70 21.76
C SER A 95 6.65 -23.34 20.41
N GLU A 96 7.59 -22.81 19.69
CA GLU A 96 7.86 -23.17 18.30
C GLU A 96 9.32 -23.61 18.18
N GLN A 97 9.54 -24.75 17.51
CA GLN A 97 10.86 -25.19 17.13
C GLN A 97 11.02 -24.96 15.63
N TYR A 98 12.06 -24.24 15.24
CA TYR A 98 12.34 -23.92 13.86
C TYR A 98 13.48 -24.78 13.32
N GLY A 99 13.35 -25.24 12.06
CA GLY A 99 14.36 -25.96 11.32
C GLY A 99 15.13 -25.03 10.37
N GLU A 100 15.57 -25.60 9.26
CA GLU A 100 16.26 -24.85 8.19
C GLU A 100 15.28 -23.95 7.40
N ASP A 101 13.99 -24.22 7.49
CA ASP A 101 12.95 -23.44 6.82
C ASP A 101 12.81 -22.05 7.48
N SER A 102 12.71 -20.99 6.66
CA SER A 102 12.82 -19.59 7.14
C SER A 102 11.55 -19.07 7.80
N HIS A 103 10.47 -19.84 7.88
CA HIS A 103 9.16 -19.28 8.30
C HIS A 103 8.15 -20.30 8.81
N ARG A 104 8.48 -21.61 8.82
CA ARG A 104 7.59 -22.65 9.33
C ARG A 104 8.25 -23.40 10.48
N PRO A 105 7.63 -23.42 11.66
CA PRO A 105 8.11 -24.29 12.74
C PRO A 105 7.97 -25.75 12.33
N VAL A 106 9.00 -26.54 12.61
CA VAL A 106 8.98 -27.99 12.40
C VAL A 106 8.19 -28.72 13.48
N ALA A 107 8.05 -28.10 14.66
CA ALA A 107 7.22 -28.60 15.75
C ALA A 107 6.59 -27.43 16.53
N VAL A 108 5.34 -27.60 16.93
CA VAL A 108 4.62 -26.71 17.83
C VAL A 108 4.34 -27.51 19.12
N GLN A 109 4.69 -26.94 20.25
CA GLN A 109 4.37 -27.46 21.56
C GLN A 109 3.47 -26.45 22.27
N PHE A 110 2.62 -26.95 23.19
CA PHE A 110 1.71 -26.11 23.94
C PHE A 110 2.19 -26.02 25.40
N PRO A 111 3.01 -25.00 25.71
CA PRO A 111 3.50 -24.78 27.07
C PRO A 111 2.38 -24.33 28.00
N SER A 112 2.62 -24.46 29.29
CA SER A 112 1.63 -24.10 30.32
C SER A 112 1.70 -22.65 30.78
N THR A 113 2.71 -21.88 30.37
CA THR A 113 2.97 -20.53 30.89
C THR A 113 2.94 -19.47 29.81
N PHE A 114 2.43 -18.28 30.16
CA PHE A 114 2.45 -17.10 29.31
C PHE A 114 3.89 -16.65 28.96
N LEU A 115 4.83 -16.79 29.89
CA LEU A 115 6.24 -16.41 29.66
C LEU A 115 6.85 -17.15 28.47
N GLU A 116 6.59 -18.46 28.35
CA GLU A 116 7.09 -19.27 27.24
C GLU A 116 6.45 -18.83 25.90
N ASP A 117 5.15 -18.49 25.89
CA ASP A 117 4.50 -17.96 24.69
C ASP A 117 5.06 -16.60 24.28
N VAL A 118 5.34 -15.71 25.22
CA VAL A 118 5.92 -14.39 24.94
C VAL A 118 7.32 -14.49 24.37
N GLN A 119 8.14 -15.41 24.89
CA GLN A 119 9.55 -15.55 24.45
C GLN A 119 9.73 -15.88 22.97
N ARG A 120 8.73 -16.48 22.30
CA ARG A 120 8.78 -16.75 20.85
C ARG A 120 8.33 -15.58 19.98
N ARG A 121 7.74 -14.52 20.56
CA ARG A 121 7.23 -13.37 19.82
C ARG A 121 8.37 -12.52 19.23
N ASP A 122 8.01 -11.59 18.37
CA ASP A 122 8.97 -10.78 17.61
C ASP A 122 9.61 -9.66 18.44
N PHE A 123 8.80 -8.70 18.90
CA PHE A 123 9.29 -7.47 19.54
C PHE A 123 8.69 -7.27 20.93
N THR A 124 9.48 -6.67 21.83
CA THR A 124 9.11 -6.41 23.23
C THR A 124 7.78 -5.65 23.33
N ILE A 125 7.55 -4.66 22.46
CA ILE A 125 6.34 -3.85 22.43
C ILE A 125 5.07 -4.65 22.09
N ASN A 126 5.20 -5.83 21.49
CA ASN A 126 4.11 -6.77 21.19
C ASN A 126 4.05 -7.95 22.16
N GLY A 127 4.96 -7.99 23.15
CA GLY A 127 5.02 -9.01 24.19
C GLY A 127 4.20 -8.67 25.43
N LEU A 128 3.35 -7.66 25.37
CA LEU A 128 2.50 -7.22 26.46
C LEU A 128 1.20 -8.01 26.54
N ALA A 129 0.69 -8.20 27.74
CA ALA A 129 -0.64 -8.76 27.97
C ALA A 129 -1.48 -7.84 28.86
N LEU A 130 -2.80 -7.84 28.63
CA LEU A 130 -3.77 -7.14 29.46
C LEU A 130 -4.65 -8.17 30.17
N THR A 131 -4.72 -8.08 31.50
CA THR A 131 -5.55 -8.92 32.33
C THR A 131 -7.02 -8.48 32.30
N GLU A 132 -7.91 -9.27 32.82
CA GLU A 132 -9.33 -8.93 33.02
C GLU A 132 -9.51 -7.67 33.88
N SER A 133 -8.67 -7.49 34.89
CA SER A 133 -8.70 -6.28 35.76
C SER A 133 -8.22 -5.01 35.04
N GLY A 134 -7.64 -5.14 33.83
CA GLY A 134 -7.04 -4.03 33.10
C GLY A 134 -5.60 -3.74 33.50
N GLU A 135 -4.96 -4.63 34.27
CA GLU A 135 -3.53 -4.55 34.58
C GLU A 135 -2.69 -5.05 33.42
N VAL A 136 -1.58 -4.38 33.13
CA VAL A 136 -0.66 -4.79 32.07
C VAL A 136 0.43 -5.68 32.64
N ARG A 137 0.56 -6.87 32.07
CA ARG A 137 1.63 -7.83 32.35
C ARG A 137 2.73 -7.66 31.31
N ASP A 138 3.95 -7.40 31.76
CA ASP A 138 5.14 -7.16 30.94
C ASP A 138 6.31 -8.02 31.39
N GLU A 139 6.56 -9.13 30.72
CA GLU A 139 7.62 -10.08 31.04
C GLU A 139 8.94 -9.77 30.28
N VAL A 140 8.90 -8.82 29.33
CA VAL A 140 10.01 -8.62 28.37
C VAL A 140 10.49 -7.15 28.25
N GLY A 141 9.91 -6.25 29.04
CA GLY A 141 10.28 -4.84 29.08
C GLY A 141 9.65 -4.00 27.97
N GLY A 142 8.52 -4.43 27.41
CA GLY A 142 7.81 -3.76 26.33
C GLY A 142 7.29 -2.38 26.71
N LEU A 143 6.83 -2.16 27.94
CA LEU A 143 6.39 -0.84 28.42
C LEU A 143 7.54 0.19 28.40
N ARG A 144 8.73 -0.23 28.85
CA ARG A 144 9.93 0.62 28.79
C ARG A 144 10.26 1.02 27.36
N ASP A 145 10.17 0.07 26.41
CA ASP A 145 10.52 0.31 25.02
C ASP A 145 9.44 1.14 24.29
N ILE A 146 8.16 1.04 24.67
CA ILE A 146 7.10 1.96 24.22
C ILE A 146 7.39 3.40 24.67
N VAL A 147 7.72 3.60 25.96
CA VAL A 147 8.07 4.93 26.50
C VAL A 147 9.29 5.50 25.83
N ALA A 148 10.32 4.65 25.56
CA ALA A 148 11.53 5.03 24.85
C ALA A 148 11.33 5.21 23.34
N ARG A 149 10.15 4.88 22.80
CA ARG A 149 9.85 4.85 21.35
C ARG A 149 10.88 4.03 20.57
N ARG A 150 11.14 2.82 21.01
CA ARG A 150 12.22 1.96 20.51
C ARG A 150 11.70 0.57 20.14
N LEU A 151 12.20 0.01 19.04
CA LEU A 151 11.91 -1.34 18.56
C LEU A 151 13.03 -2.28 18.97
N CYS A 152 12.74 -3.17 19.91
CA CYS A 152 13.67 -4.19 20.40
C CYS A 152 13.08 -5.58 20.16
N THR A 153 13.91 -6.53 19.70
CA THR A 153 13.52 -7.94 19.67
C THR A 153 13.42 -8.53 21.09
N ILE A 154 12.56 -9.52 21.26
CA ILE A 154 12.54 -10.33 22.48
C ILE A 154 13.72 -11.31 22.39
N GLY A 155 14.68 -11.19 23.31
CA GLY A 155 15.89 -11.99 23.28
C GLY A 155 16.87 -11.57 22.16
N SER A 156 17.66 -12.54 21.65
CA SER A 156 18.66 -12.31 20.62
C SER A 156 18.05 -12.02 19.26
N SER A 157 18.33 -10.85 18.68
CA SER A 157 17.85 -10.47 17.35
C SER A 157 18.32 -11.45 16.27
N ARG A 158 19.55 -11.96 16.39
CA ARG A 158 20.09 -12.94 15.46
C ARG A 158 19.25 -14.21 15.45
N GLU A 159 18.87 -14.73 16.62
CA GLU A 159 18.04 -15.92 16.74
C GLU A 159 16.61 -15.66 16.26
N ARG A 160 16.01 -14.53 16.68
CA ARG A 160 14.64 -14.16 16.28
C ARG A 160 14.49 -14.05 14.76
N PHE A 161 15.46 -13.47 14.06
CA PHE A 161 15.43 -13.35 12.60
C PHE A 161 15.83 -14.67 11.91
N GLN A 162 16.63 -15.49 12.56
CA GLN A 162 16.92 -16.84 12.09
C GLN A 162 15.69 -17.75 12.13
N GLU A 163 14.82 -17.62 13.11
CA GLU A 163 13.58 -18.39 13.23
C GLU A 163 12.55 -18.02 12.16
N ASP A 164 12.28 -16.72 11.96
CA ASP A 164 11.39 -16.21 10.93
C ASP A 164 11.95 -14.93 10.31
N ALA A 165 12.47 -15.05 9.10
CA ALA A 165 13.05 -13.94 8.36
C ALA A 165 12.03 -12.82 8.06
N LEU A 166 10.72 -13.09 8.08
CA LEU A 166 9.70 -12.06 7.90
C LEU A 166 9.73 -11.02 9.02
N ARG A 167 10.25 -11.38 10.19
CA ARG A 167 10.40 -10.43 11.32
C ARG A 167 11.28 -9.23 10.96
N MET A 168 12.24 -9.38 10.04
CA MET A 168 13.06 -8.26 9.54
C MET A 168 12.21 -7.26 8.75
N PHE A 169 11.29 -7.71 7.90
CA PHE A 169 10.34 -6.84 7.20
C PHE A 169 9.32 -6.24 8.17
N ARG A 170 8.86 -7.00 9.16
CA ARG A 170 7.98 -6.50 10.23
C ARG A 170 8.66 -5.39 11.04
N LEU A 171 9.98 -5.49 11.29
CA LEU A 171 10.75 -4.44 11.95
C LEU A 171 10.68 -3.12 11.18
N CYS A 172 10.96 -3.16 9.87
CA CYS A 172 10.85 -1.98 9.00
C CYS A 172 9.41 -1.43 9.00
N ARG A 173 8.40 -2.30 8.91
CA ARG A 173 6.99 -1.90 8.98
C ARG A 173 6.65 -1.22 10.32
N PHE A 174 7.07 -1.76 11.45
CA PHE A 174 6.78 -1.14 12.75
C PHE A 174 7.50 0.21 12.92
N ALA A 175 8.70 0.38 12.35
CA ALA A 175 9.33 1.69 12.30
C ALA A 175 8.44 2.71 11.58
N GLY A 176 7.84 2.32 10.45
CA GLY A 176 6.90 3.16 9.70
C GLY A 176 5.54 3.37 10.37
N GLN A 177 4.99 2.36 11.03
CA GLN A 177 3.68 2.46 11.67
C GLN A 177 3.70 3.25 12.98
N LEU A 178 4.78 3.15 13.73
CA LEU A 178 4.89 3.70 15.07
C LEU A 178 5.77 4.95 15.16
N GLY A 179 6.63 5.17 14.16
CA GLY A 179 7.64 6.24 14.19
C GLY A 179 8.70 5.99 15.27
N PHE A 180 8.97 4.73 15.60
CA PHE A 180 9.94 4.34 16.60
C PHE A 180 11.30 4.11 15.98
N SER A 181 12.36 4.42 16.73
CA SER A 181 13.74 4.08 16.34
C SER A 181 14.00 2.58 16.52
N ILE A 182 14.83 2.03 15.66
CA ILE A 182 15.28 0.64 15.79
C ILE A 182 16.48 0.58 16.73
N ASP A 183 16.42 -0.32 17.71
CA ASP A 183 17.53 -0.55 18.64
C ASP A 183 18.76 -1.08 17.88
N PRO A 184 19.99 -0.57 18.16
CA PRO A 184 21.20 -1.00 17.45
C PRO A 184 21.47 -2.51 17.53
N ALA A 185 21.21 -3.15 18.67
CA ALA A 185 21.37 -4.60 18.82
C ALA A 185 20.33 -5.38 18.00
N THR A 186 19.11 -4.83 17.88
CA THR A 186 18.07 -5.39 16.99
C THR A 186 18.49 -5.25 15.54
N TRP A 187 18.98 -4.07 15.12
CA TRP A 187 19.45 -3.82 13.77
C TRP A 187 20.59 -4.76 13.35
N ALA A 188 21.57 -4.96 14.24
CA ALA A 188 22.75 -5.82 13.98
C ALA A 188 22.38 -7.29 13.71
N GLY A 189 21.18 -7.72 14.08
CA GLY A 189 20.68 -9.07 13.78
C GLY A 189 20.24 -9.27 12.33
N ILE A 190 20.07 -8.21 11.53
CA ILE A 190 19.55 -8.31 10.15
C ILE A 190 20.57 -8.93 9.21
N GLU A 191 21.75 -8.31 9.10
CA GLU A 191 22.78 -8.70 8.12
C GLU A 191 23.13 -10.21 8.16
N PRO A 192 23.35 -10.83 9.33
CA PRO A 192 23.67 -12.26 9.41
C PRO A 192 22.51 -13.18 8.93
N ASN A 193 21.30 -12.64 8.77
CA ASN A 193 20.10 -13.39 8.44
C ASN A 193 19.52 -13.05 7.06
N LEU A 194 20.14 -12.17 6.27
CA LEU A 194 19.65 -11.78 4.94
C LEU A 194 19.43 -12.98 4.01
N TYR A 195 20.32 -13.99 4.06
CA TYR A 195 20.21 -15.20 3.24
C TYR A 195 18.90 -15.98 3.46
N ARG A 196 18.28 -15.83 4.63
CA ARG A 196 17.02 -16.53 4.96
C ARG A 196 15.80 -15.93 4.27
N VAL A 197 15.92 -14.72 3.73
CA VAL A 197 14.83 -14.06 2.97
C VAL A 197 14.43 -14.89 1.75
N GLU A 198 15.36 -15.63 1.17
CA GLU A 198 15.09 -16.51 0.03
C GLU A 198 14.02 -17.58 0.33
N GLY A 199 13.86 -17.99 1.59
CA GLY A 199 12.82 -18.93 2.00
C GLY A 199 11.41 -18.32 2.14
N LEU A 200 11.26 -17.00 2.10
CA LEU A 200 9.97 -16.34 2.28
C LEU A 200 9.14 -16.36 0.99
N SER A 201 7.81 -16.51 1.12
CA SER A 201 6.90 -16.34 -0.01
C SER A 201 6.77 -14.87 -0.40
N LEU A 202 6.71 -14.62 -1.71
CA LEU A 202 6.48 -13.28 -2.27
C LEU A 202 5.25 -12.60 -1.69
N GLU A 203 4.17 -13.34 -1.51
CA GLU A 203 2.91 -12.81 -0.97
C GLU A 203 3.09 -12.21 0.43
N ARG A 204 3.77 -12.93 1.35
CA ARG A 204 4.03 -12.44 2.71
C ARG A 204 4.91 -11.18 2.70
N VAL A 205 5.97 -11.17 1.88
CA VAL A 205 6.87 -10.03 1.73
C VAL A 205 6.10 -8.82 1.16
N ARG A 206 5.29 -9.03 0.11
CA ARG A 206 4.48 -7.98 -0.50
C ARG A 206 3.51 -7.34 0.50
N ILE A 207 2.82 -8.14 1.31
CA ILE A 207 1.91 -7.63 2.36
C ILE A 207 2.65 -6.72 3.36
N GLU A 208 3.86 -7.07 3.76
CA GLU A 208 4.66 -6.22 4.65
C GLU A 208 5.06 -4.91 3.95
N ILE A 209 5.48 -4.95 2.67
CA ILE A 209 5.80 -3.75 1.88
C ILE A 209 4.57 -2.86 1.71
N GLU A 210 3.40 -3.41 1.40
CA GLU A 210 2.16 -2.64 1.29
C GLU A 210 1.80 -1.93 2.61
N LYS A 211 1.97 -2.63 3.75
CA LYS A 211 1.79 -2.04 5.07
C LYS A 211 2.84 -0.97 5.40
N MET A 212 4.07 -1.09 4.90
CA MET A 212 5.08 -0.03 4.99
C MET A 212 4.64 1.21 4.19
N LEU A 213 4.23 1.00 2.92
CA LEU A 213 3.78 2.09 2.04
C LEU A 213 2.57 2.84 2.60
N LEU A 214 1.65 2.14 3.26
CA LEU A 214 0.46 2.74 3.86
C LEU A 214 0.68 3.30 5.27
N SER A 215 1.90 3.20 5.81
CA SER A 215 2.21 3.68 7.15
C SER A 215 2.36 5.21 7.23
N GLU A 216 2.18 5.74 8.46
CA GLU A 216 2.29 7.17 8.77
C GLU A 216 3.72 7.70 8.55
N TYR A 217 4.72 6.94 9.02
CA TYR A 217 6.15 7.26 8.89
C TYR A 217 6.79 6.39 7.80
N VAL A 218 6.20 6.44 6.61
CA VAL A 218 6.62 5.60 5.46
C VAL A 218 8.08 5.79 5.08
N ASP A 219 8.61 7.00 5.24
CA ASP A 219 10.01 7.35 5.04
C ASP A 219 10.94 6.51 5.93
N LEU A 220 10.60 6.33 7.22
CA LEU A 220 11.38 5.49 8.13
C LEU A 220 11.34 4.01 7.74
N ALA A 221 10.17 3.51 7.31
CA ALA A 221 10.02 2.12 6.90
C ALA A 221 10.85 1.79 5.66
N LEU A 222 10.76 2.64 4.63
CA LEU A 222 11.46 2.44 3.36
C LEU A 222 12.96 2.67 3.50
N ASP A 223 13.39 3.66 4.31
CA ASP A 223 14.82 3.86 4.59
C ASP A 223 15.41 2.66 5.32
N ALA A 224 14.70 2.11 6.31
CA ALA A 224 15.12 0.89 6.99
C ALA A 224 15.19 -0.31 6.03
N LEU A 225 14.21 -0.48 5.14
CA LEU A 225 14.19 -1.54 4.13
C LEU A 225 15.41 -1.49 3.20
N VAL A 226 15.77 -0.29 2.72
CA VAL A 226 16.89 -0.11 1.77
C VAL A 226 18.25 -0.18 2.48
N ARG A 227 18.41 0.51 3.62
CA ARG A 227 19.68 0.50 4.36
C ARG A 227 20.02 -0.84 5.00
N SER A 228 19.05 -1.70 5.22
CA SER A 228 19.24 -3.06 5.70
C SER A 228 19.56 -4.06 4.58
N HIS A 229 19.56 -3.64 3.32
CA HIS A 229 19.71 -4.49 2.13
C HIS A 229 18.64 -5.59 1.97
N LEU A 230 17.52 -5.47 2.67
CA LEU A 230 16.38 -6.38 2.51
C LEU A 230 15.74 -6.24 1.13
N ASN A 231 15.73 -5.02 0.57
CA ASN A 231 15.23 -4.75 -0.77
C ASN A 231 16.02 -5.45 -1.88
N GLU A 232 17.30 -5.76 -1.66
CA GLU A 232 18.19 -6.41 -2.63
C GLU A 232 18.04 -7.94 -2.64
N GLN A 233 17.34 -8.49 -1.64
CA GLN A 233 17.16 -9.92 -1.53
C GLN A 233 16.12 -10.45 -2.53
N CYS A 234 16.13 -11.78 -2.69
CA CYS A 234 15.09 -12.50 -3.42
C CYS A 234 14.19 -13.26 -2.44
N CYS A 235 12.92 -13.38 -2.78
CA CYS A 235 11.97 -14.29 -2.12
C CYS A 235 11.47 -15.33 -3.13
N GLN A 236 10.58 -16.24 -2.72
CA GLN A 236 10.08 -17.32 -3.57
C GLN A 236 8.63 -17.12 -3.98
N GLN A 237 8.33 -17.51 -5.19
CA GLN A 237 6.96 -17.66 -5.69
C GLN A 237 6.80 -19.03 -6.35
N THR A 238 5.78 -19.77 -5.97
CA THR A 238 5.43 -21.03 -6.65
C THR A 238 4.50 -20.72 -7.81
N ILE A 239 4.96 -21.00 -9.03
CA ILE A 239 4.17 -20.86 -10.26
C ILE A 239 4.15 -22.23 -10.93
N GLU A 240 2.94 -22.77 -11.17
CA GLU A 240 2.74 -24.08 -11.80
C GLU A 240 3.55 -25.22 -11.13
N GLY A 241 3.64 -25.16 -9.79
CA GLY A 241 4.38 -26.15 -8.99
C GLY A 241 5.89 -25.98 -8.96
N GLN A 242 6.45 -24.97 -9.66
CA GLN A 242 7.86 -24.66 -9.64
C GLN A 242 8.14 -23.43 -8.77
N SER A 243 9.13 -23.53 -7.88
CA SER A 243 9.62 -22.39 -7.10
C SER A 243 10.54 -21.52 -7.95
N ARG A 244 10.25 -20.22 -7.98
CA ARG A 244 11.05 -19.20 -8.67
C ARG A 244 11.54 -18.15 -7.69
N ARG A 245 12.80 -17.76 -7.85
CA ARG A 245 13.39 -16.62 -7.10
C ARG A 245 12.91 -15.32 -7.71
N ILE A 246 12.31 -14.46 -6.89
CA ILE A 246 11.77 -13.17 -7.28
C ILE A 246 12.56 -12.07 -6.56
N PRO A 247 13.28 -11.19 -7.27
CA PRO A 247 13.93 -10.02 -6.66
C PRO A 247 12.89 -9.10 -6.03
N ILE A 248 13.17 -8.59 -4.83
CA ILE A 248 12.23 -7.74 -4.10
C ILE A 248 12.20 -6.35 -4.74
N LEU A 249 13.13 -5.46 -4.38
CA LEU A 249 13.20 -4.09 -4.90
C LEU A 249 14.65 -3.62 -5.06
N PRO A 250 15.55 -4.39 -5.71
CA PRO A 250 16.96 -3.99 -5.83
C PRO A 250 17.15 -2.69 -6.60
N GLU A 251 16.16 -2.31 -7.42
CA GLU A 251 16.18 -1.08 -8.22
C GLU A 251 16.17 0.20 -7.37
N LEU A 252 15.88 0.12 -6.07
CA LEU A 252 15.89 1.32 -5.21
C LEU A 252 17.29 1.68 -4.73
N THR A 253 18.21 0.72 -4.66
CA THR A 253 19.54 0.93 -4.06
C THR A 253 20.37 1.97 -4.79
N HIS A 254 20.29 2.05 -6.13
CA HIS A 254 21.09 3.01 -6.89
C HIS A 254 20.68 4.47 -6.68
N LEU A 255 19.50 4.72 -6.09
CA LEU A 255 19.04 6.07 -5.73
C LEU A 255 19.73 6.61 -4.48
N VAL A 256 20.30 5.71 -3.63
CA VAL A 256 21.01 6.11 -2.42
C VAL A 256 22.27 6.88 -2.81
N ASP A 257 22.45 8.05 -2.20
CA ASP A 257 23.54 8.98 -2.47
C ASP A 257 23.66 9.39 -3.97
N LEU A 258 22.63 9.18 -4.78
CA LEU A 258 22.60 9.58 -6.18
C LEU A 258 22.57 11.12 -6.30
N PRO A 259 23.63 11.77 -6.83
CA PRO A 259 23.67 13.22 -6.93
C PRO A 259 22.57 13.74 -7.86
N GLN A 260 21.96 14.86 -7.51
CA GLN A 260 20.95 15.54 -8.31
C GLN A 260 21.40 16.98 -8.64
N ALA A 261 20.71 17.64 -9.60
CA ALA A 261 20.96 19.03 -9.93
C ALA A 261 20.54 19.94 -8.76
N PRO A 262 21.46 20.69 -8.13
CA PRO A 262 21.17 21.46 -6.91
C PRO A 262 20.17 22.59 -7.12
N GLU A 263 19.97 23.04 -8.36
CA GLU A 263 18.96 24.04 -8.71
C GLU A 263 17.51 23.53 -8.52
N HIS A 264 17.33 22.21 -8.49
CA HIS A 264 16.02 21.57 -8.43
C HIS A 264 15.83 20.73 -7.17
N HIS A 265 16.90 20.25 -6.56
CA HIS A 265 16.83 19.31 -5.45
C HIS A 265 17.86 19.65 -4.37
N ILE A 266 17.39 19.71 -3.11
CA ILE A 266 18.26 19.86 -1.92
C ILE A 266 18.75 18.50 -1.38
N HIS A 267 18.22 17.41 -1.94
CA HIS A 267 18.46 16.03 -1.52
C HIS A 267 19.12 15.21 -2.61
N ASP A 268 19.78 14.11 -2.25
CA ASP A 268 20.13 13.01 -3.17
C ASP A 268 18.84 12.32 -3.69
N GLY A 269 19.00 11.38 -4.64
CA GLY A 269 17.87 10.69 -5.26
C GLY A 269 17.00 9.93 -4.27
N TRP A 270 17.61 9.25 -3.29
CA TRP A 270 16.84 8.47 -2.32
C TRP A 270 16.09 9.33 -1.31
N ARG A 271 16.74 10.33 -0.72
CA ARG A 271 16.09 11.25 0.23
C ARG A 271 14.97 12.05 -0.43
N HIS A 272 15.17 12.46 -1.70
CA HIS A 272 14.09 13.05 -2.49
C HIS A 272 12.93 12.08 -2.65
N THR A 273 13.18 10.85 -3.06
CA THR A 273 12.15 9.81 -3.20
C THR A 273 11.37 9.61 -1.89
N LEU A 274 12.08 9.52 -0.75
CA LEU A 274 11.43 9.39 0.57
C LEU A 274 10.54 10.60 0.90
N ALA A 275 10.99 11.83 0.59
CA ALA A 275 10.21 13.04 0.81
C ALA A 275 8.94 13.05 -0.05
N VAL A 276 9.03 12.64 -1.31
CA VAL A 276 7.87 12.54 -2.21
C VAL A 276 6.88 11.49 -1.74
N VAL A 277 7.35 10.28 -1.37
CA VAL A 277 6.48 9.23 -0.85
C VAL A 277 5.77 9.68 0.43
N LYS A 278 6.46 10.37 1.34
CA LYS A 278 5.86 10.92 2.55
C LYS A 278 4.83 12.01 2.25
N GLY A 279 5.07 12.79 1.20
CA GLY A 279 4.23 13.92 0.78
C GLY A 279 2.88 13.52 0.17
N VAL A 280 2.72 12.28 -0.30
CA VAL A 280 1.43 11.80 -0.83
C VAL A 280 0.60 11.09 0.25
N PRO A 281 -0.75 11.11 0.17
CA PRO A 281 -1.62 10.40 1.09
C PRO A 281 -1.35 8.88 1.09
N PRO A 282 -1.79 8.14 2.15
CA PRO A 282 -1.62 6.70 2.27
C PRO A 282 -2.59 5.93 1.33
N ASN A 283 -2.43 6.15 0.05
CA ASN A 283 -3.09 5.44 -1.04
C ASN A 283 -2.04 4.58 -1.77
N LEU A 284 -2.31 3.30 -1.99
CA LEU A 284 -1.31 2.37 -2.49
C LEU A 284 -0.82 2.73 -3.91
N VAL A 285 -1.71 3.23 -4.79
CA VAL A 285 -1.35 3.68 -6.15
C VAL A 285 -0.39 4.86 -6.07
N LEU A 286 -0.75 5.89 -5.28
CA LEU A 286 0.07 7.09 -5.11
C LEU A 286 1.42 6.78 -4.46
N ARG A 287 1.44 5.93 -3.42
CA ARG A 287 2.68 5.55 -2.73
C ARG A 287 3.63 4.77 -3.63
N TRP A 288 3.13 3.86 -4.46
CA TRP A 288 3.94 3.18 -5.47
C TRP A 288 4.40 4.13 -6.57
N ALA A 289 3.54 5.01 -7.07
CA ALA A 289 3.91 5.99 -8.07
C ALA A 289 5.01 6.93 -7.53
N ALA A 290 4.87 7.42 -6.30
CA ALA A 290 5.85 8.25 -5.62
C ALA A 290 7.19 7.51 -5.37
N LEU A 291 7.15 6.23 -4.99
CA LEU A 291 8.36 5.42 -4.79
C LEU A 291 9.14 5.20 -6.10
N LEU A 292 8.42 5.08 -7.21
CA LEU A 292 9.00 4.69 -8.49
C LEU A 292 9.12 5.84 -9.51
N HIS A 293 8.66 7.09 -9.18
CA HIS A 293 8.65 8.18 -10.16
C HIS A 293 10.03 8.48 -10.74
N ASP A 294 11.04 8.42 -9.92
CA ASP A 294 12.43 8.74 -10.24
C ASP A 294 13.34 7.50 -10.35
N VAL A 295 12.80 6.28 -10.33
CA VAL A 295 13.59 5.03 -10.36
C VAL A 295 14.45 4.90 -11.62
N GLY A 296 14.14 5.64 -12.68
CA GLY A 296 14.94 5.68 -13.90
C GLY A 296 16.13 6.65 -13.87
N LYS A 297 16.25 7.52 -12.86
CA LYS A 297 17.37 8.45 -12.73
C LYS A 297 18.70 7.70 -12.49
N GLY A 298 19.79 8.25 -12.97
CA GLY A 298 21.13 7.68 -12.79
C GLY A 298 21.44 6.46 -13.66
N MET A 299 20.47 5.94 -14.41
CA MET A 299 20.66 4.77 -15.26
C MET A 299 21.56 5.08 -16.46
N GLU A 300 22.24 4.04 -16.97
CA GLU A 300 23.04 4.14 -18.21
C GLU A 300 22.17 4.60 -19.38
N GLY A 301 22.65 5.55 -20.17
CA GLY A 301 21.92 6.17 -21.28
C GLY A 301 20.84 7.19 -20.85
N VAL A 302 20.55 7.33 -19.57
CA VAL A 302 19.63 8.34 -19.01
C VAL A 302 20.41 9.50 -18.43
N ARG A 303 21.37 9.21 -17.54
CA ARG A 303 22.22 10.20 -16.90
C ARG A 303 23.23 10.78 -17.88
N GLY A 304 23.30 12.09 -17.92
CA GLY A 304 24.28 12.82 -18.71
C GLY A 304 24.62 14.17 -18.09
N PHE A 305 25.45 14.95 -18.80
CA PHE A 305 25.80 16.30 -18.42
C PHE A 305 25.48 17.26 -19.56
N HIS A 306 24.84 18.36 -19.25
CA HIS A 306 24.58 19.43 -20.21
C HIS A 306 25.00 20.78 -19.63
N ASN A 307 25.93 21.45 -20.26
CA ASN A 307 26.51 22.70 -19.76
C ASN A 307 27.04 22.61 -18.33
N GLY A 308 27.72 21.50 -18.00
CA GLY A 308 28.26 21.25 -16.68
C GLY A 308 27.24 20.83 -15.61
N ARG A 309 25.96 20.65 -15.95
CA ARG A 309 24.89 20.26 -15.03
C ARG A 309 24.46 18.82 -15.25
N ILE A 310 24.13 18.15 -14.17
CA ILE A 310 23.56 16.79 -14.21
C ILE A 310 22.18 16.86 -14.85
N THR A 311 21.92 15.92 -15.77
CA THR A 311 20.61 15.74 -16.40
C THR A 311 20.28 14.25 -16.46
N ASP A 312 19.01 13.91 -16.21
CA ASP A 312 18.49 12.54 -16.36
C ASP A 312 17.35 12.56 -17.39
N ARG A 313 17.72 12.63 -18.69
CA ARG A 313 16.74 12.74 -19.77
C ARG A 313 15.98 11.44 -19.99
N ASN A 314 14.65 11.52 -20.12
CA ASN A 314 13.74 10.39 -20.31
C ASN A 314 13.74 9.39 -19.13
N HIS A 315 14.15 9.79 -17.91
CA HIS A 315 14.04 8.94 -16.73
C HIS A 315 12.59 8.54 -16.43
N ASP A 316 11.62 9.36 -16.79
CA ASP A 316 10.18 9.09 -16.71
C ASP A 316 9.78 7.85 -17.53
N ARG A 317 10.26 7.73 -18.78
CA ARG A 317 9.96 6.59 -19.66
C ARG A 317 10.70 5.33 -19.25
N VAL A 318 11.99 5.46 -18.91
CA VAL A 318 12.77 4.33 -18.40
C VAL A 318 12.21 3.86 -17.06
N GLY A 319 11.91 4.80 -16.16
CA GLY A 319 11.25 4.53 -14.89
C GLY A 319 9.90 3.84 -15.03
N ALA A 320 9.09 4.25 -16.02
CA ALA A 320 7.82 3.60 -16.33
C ALA A 320 7.99 2.12 -16.76
N THR A 321 9.02 1.85 -17.55
CA THR A 321 9.36 0.46 -17.94
C THR A 321 9.83 -0.35 -16.72
N MET A 322 10.68 0.23 -15.88
CA MET A 322 11.13 -0.39 -14.62
C MET A 322 9.96 -0.63 -13.68
N ALA A 323 9.08 0.35 -13.47
CA ALA A 323 7.89 0.23 -12.63
C ALA A 323 6.96 -0.90 -13.10
N ARG A 324 6.76 -1.04 -14.42
CA ARG A 324 5.98 -2.15 -15.00
C ARG A 324 6.60 -3.50 -14.64
N ASN A 325 7.90 -3.65 -14.82
CA ASN A 325 8.61 -4.90 -14.53
C ASN A 325 8.55 -5.23 -13.02
N ILE A 326 8.79 -4.23 -12.15
CA ILE A 326 8.73 -4.35 -10.70
C ILE A 326 7.34 -4.82 -10.25
N LEU A 327 6.30 -4.09 -10.60
CA LEU A 327 4.94 -4.37 -10.13
C LEU A 327 4.38 -5.66 -10.70
N THR A 328 4.73 -6.00 -11.96
CA THR A 328 4.31 -7.26 -12.58
C THR A 328 4.96 -8.46 -11.88
N ARG A 329 6.28 -8.41 -11.61
CA ARG A 329 6.96 -9.50 -10.89
C ARG A 329 6.50 -9.63 -9.43
N LEU A 330 6.07 -8.52 -8.80
CA LEU A 330 5.49 -8.55 -7.46
C LEU A 330 4.03 -9.03 -7.44
N GLY A 331 3.44 -9.35 -8.61
CA GLY A 331 2.12 -9.96 -8.73
C GLY A 331 0.95 -9.00 -8.58
N TYR A 332 1.11 -7.73 -8.93
CA TYR A 332 0.00 -6.77 -8.97
C TYR A 332 -0.90 -6.98 -10.20
N ALA A 333 -2.18 -6.70 -10.05
CA ALA A 333 -3.15 -6.75 -11.13
C ALA A 333 -2.80 -5.75 -12.25
N LYS A 334 -3.13 -6.12 -13.51
CA LYS A 334 -2.76 -5.34 -14.70
C LYS A 334 -3.28 -3.90 -14.65
N GLU A 335 -4.48 -3.69 -14.14
CA GLU A 335 -5.11 -2.37 -14.01
C GLU A 335 -4.31 -1.49 -13.05
N PHE A 336 -3.93 -2.03 -11.90
CA PHE A 336 -3.07 -1.34 -10.93
C PHE A 336 -1.71 -0.97 -11.53
N VAL A 337 -1.04 -1.94 -12.18
CA VAL A 337 0.24 -1.72 -12.84
C VAL A 337 0.15 -0.61 -13.87
N ASN A 338 -0.87 -0.65 -14.73
CA ASN A 338 -1.05 0.34 -15.79
C ASN A 338 -1.25 1.76 -15.23
N LEU A 339 -2.00 1.92 -14.15
CA LEU A 339 -2.24 3.23 -13.55
C LEU A 339 -0.97 3.81 -12.90
N VAL A 340 -0.23 3.00 -12.13
CA VAL A 340 1.05 3.45 -11.55
C VAL A 340 2.06 3.79 -12.65
N VAL A 341 2.17 2.97 -13.68
CA VAL A 341 3.06 3.20 -14.83
C VAL A 341 2.70 4.48 -15.57
N TRP A 342 1.40 4.75 -15.75
CA TRP A 342 0.92 5.98 -16.37
C TRP A 342 1.34 7.21 -15.56
N LEU A 343 1.20 7.16 -14.23
CA LEU A 343 1.63 8.24 -13.33
C LEU A 343 3.14 8.50 -13.44
N VAL A 344 3.95 7.43 -13.37
CA VAL A 344 5.42 7.52 -13.50
C VAL A 344 5.81 8.10 -14.87
N GLU A 345 5.20 7.65 -15.96
CA GLU A 345 5.54 8.14 -17.30
C GLU A 345 5.10 9.60 -17.54
N ARG A 346 4.06 10.07 -16.85
CA ARG A 346 3.47 11.41 -17.08
C ARG A 346 3.97 12.48 -16.12
N HIS A 347 4.67 12.14 -15.01
CA HIS A 347 5.05 13.13 -14.00
C HIS A 347 5.91 14.26 -14.58
N MET A 348 6.93 13.95 -15.41
CA MET A 348 7.77 14.98 -16.03
C MET A 348 7.02 15.81 -17.08
N ARG A 349 6.12 15.19 -17.83
CA ARG A 349 5.27 15.91 -18.76
C ARG A 349 4.32 16.87 -18.04
N PHE A 350 3.80 16.47 -16.89
CA PHE A 350 2.99 17.33 -16.04
C PHE A 350 3.78 18.58 -15.62
N HIS A 351 5.00 18.44 -15.11
CA HIS A 351 5.87 19.56 -14.75
C HIS A 351 6.20 20.47 -15.93
N PHE A 352 6.42 19.89 -17.11
CA PHE A 352 6.62 20.69 -18.33
C PHE A 352 5.41 21.57 -18.63
N TYR A 353 4.19 21.04 -18.48
CA TYR A 353 2.97 21.80 -18.73
C TYR A 353 2.72 22.87 -17.64
N VAL A 354 3.05 22.59 -16.39
CA VAL A 354 3.01 23.60 -15.31
C VAL A 354 3.93 24.78 -15.65
N SER A 355 5.13 24.49 -16.15
CA SER A 355 6.14 25.52 -16.49
C SER A 355 5.87 26.23 -17.80
N ASN A 356 5.05 25.66 -18.70
CA ASN A 356 4.76 26.19 -20.03
C ASN A 356 3.25 26.47 -20.18
N GLY A 357 2.83 27.65 -19.72
CA GLY A 357 1.42 28.07 -19.74
C GLY A 357 0.77 28.15 -21.13
N SER A 358 1.56 28.11 -22.24
CA SER A 358 1.06 28.09 -23.63
C SER A 358 0.75 26.66 -24.12
N ALA A 359 1.08 25.62 -23.36
CA ALA A 359 0.83 24.24 -23.76
C ALA A 359 -0.68 23.93 -23.82
N ASP A 360 -1.10 23.21 -24.88
CA ASP A 360 -2.49 22.84 -25.10
C ASP A 360 -2.91 21.67 -24.21
N LEU A 361 -3.44 22.02 -23.04
CA LEU A 361 -3.91 21.07 -22.04
C LEU A 361 -5.06 20.19 -22.56
N ARG A 362 -6.00 20.77 -23.33
CA ARG A 362 -7.13 20.01 -23.90
C ARG A 362 -6.64 18.92 -24.84
N LYS A 363 -5.70 19.26 -25.72
CA LYS A 363 -5.10 18.29 -26.65
C LYS A 363 -4.37 17.18 -25.92
N TRP A 364 -3.70 17.50 -24.81
CA TRP A 364 -3.08 16.47 -23.99
C TRP A 364 -4.13 15.53 -23.38
N LEU A 365 -5.14 16.06 -22.69
CA LEU A 365 -6.22 15.26 -22.09
C LEU A 365 -6.99 14.44 -23.14
N GLN A 366 -7.25 15.01 -24.32
CA GLN A 366 -7.85 14.28 -25.43
C GLN A 366 -7.00 13.07 -25.84
N LYS A 367 -5.69 13.23 -25.89
CA LYS A 367 -4.79 12.10 -26.19
C LYS A 367 -4.85 11.05 -25.08
N GLU A 368 -4.80 11.45 -23.81
CA GLU A 368 -4.85 10.52 -22.68
C GLU A 368 -6.21 9.79 -22.61
N SER A 369 -7.32 10.47 -22.94
CA SER A 369 -8.65 9.84 -22.95
C SER A 369 -8.81 8.69 -23.94
N HIS A 370 -7.91 8.61 -24.95
CA HIS A 370 -7.87 7.51 -25.91
C HIS A 370 -7.02 6.31 -25.45
N GLU A 371 -6.32 6.43 -24.32
CA GLU A 371 -5.60 5.32 -23.73
C GLU A 371 -6.60 4.26 -23.21
N ASN A 372 -6.33 2.98 -23.45
CA ASN A 372 -7.20 1.88 -22.97
C ASN A 372 -7.17 1.69 -21.44
N LEU A 373 -6.63 2.65 -20.72
CA LEU A 373 -6.56 2.67 -19.26
C LEU A 373 -7.87 3.12 -18.62
N PHE A 374 -8.57 4.07 -19.26
CA PHE A 374 -9.75 4.72 -18.71
C PHE A 374 -11.03 4.09 -19.28
N ARG A 375 -11.95 3.67 -18.42
CA ARG A 375 -13.24 3.08 -18.77
C ARG A 375 -14.36 4.13 -18.87
N GLU A 376 -14.15 5.25 -18.19
CA GLU A 376 -15.09 6.38 -18.14
C GLU A 376 -14.39 7.68 -17.72
N THR A 377 -15.08 8.78 -17.83
CA THR A 377 -14.57 10.11 -17.48
C THR A 377 -14.06 10.16 -16.03
N GLN A 378 -14.73 9.47 -15.11
CA GLN A 378 -14.35 9.47 -13.70
C GLN A 378 -12.96 8.85 -13.47
N ASP A 379 -12.61 7.79 -14.20
CA ASP A 379 -11.27 7.18 -14.13
C ASP A 379 -10.16 8.17 -14.57
N LEU A 380 -10.45 8.96 -15.62
CA LEU A 380 -9.53 10.00 -16.08
C LEU A 380 -9.38 11.12 -15.05
N VAL A 381 -10.48 11.54 -14.42
CA VAL A 381 -10.47 12.57 -13.37
C VAL A 381 -9.64 12.10 -12.18
N GLU A 382 -9.84 10.88 -11.71
CA GLU A 382 -9.08 10.30 -10.60
C GLU A 382 -7.58 10.18 -10.94
N ALA A 383 -7.24 9.74 -12.14
CA ALA A 383 -5.84 9.66 -12.57
C ALA A 383 -5.17 11.05 -12.63
N VAL A 384 -5.89 12.08 -13.06
CA VAL A 384 -5.41 13.48 -13.07
C VAL A 384 -5.25 14.02 -11.66
N GLU A 385 -6.14 13.67 -10.73
CA GLU A 385 -6.02 14.00 -9.32
C GLU A 385 -4.77 13.36 -8.71
N TYR A 386 -4.54 12.07 -8.99
CA TYR A 386 -3.33 11.38 -8.56
C TYR A 386 -2.06 11.99 -9.14
N LEU A 387 -2.06 12.34 -10.44
CA LEU A 387 -0.93 12.99 -11.09
C LEU A 387 -0.64 14.38 -10.49
N THR A 388 -1.68 15.13 -10.16
CA THR A 388 -1.56 16.43 -9.49
C THR A 388 -0.96 16.27 -8.11
N THR A 389 -1.47 15.32 -7.33
CA THR A 389 -0.99 15.02 -5.97
C THR A 389 0.47 14.60 -5.98
N LEU A 390 0.85 13.73 -6.92
CA LEU A 390 2.24 13.31 -7.11
C LEU A 390 3.13 14.51 -7.49
N GLY A 391 2.71 15.33 -8.44
CA GLY A 391 3.48 16.50 -8.89
C GLY A 391 3.67 17.55 -7.81
N VAL A 392 2.67 17.76 -6.93
CA VAL A 392 2.79 18.64 -5.76
C VAL A 392 3.81 18.08 -4.77
N ALA A 393 3.73 16.78 -4.47
CA ALA A 393 4.66 16.12 -3.56
C ALA A 393 6.10 16.13 -4.11
N ASP A 394 6.29 15.95 -5.42
CA ASP A 394 7.59 16.00 -6.08
C ASP A 394 8.23 17.40 -5.98
N VAL A 395 7.46 18.46 -6.27
CA VAL A 395 7.93 19.84 -6.12
C VAL A 395 8.33 20.16 -4.69
N LEU A 396 7.51 19.76 -3.70
CA LEU A 396 7.81 19.98 -2.28
C LEU A 396 9.00 19.14 -1.81
N GLY A 397 9.11 17.89 -2.28
CA GLY A 397 10.23 17.00 -2.00
C GLY A 397 11.56 17.47 -2.61
N GLY A 398 11.52 18.26 -3.70
CA GLY A 398 12.68 18.94 -4.26
C GLY A 398 13.21 20.06 -3.38
N GLY A 399 12.33 20.72 -2.60
CA GLY A 399 12.68 21.72 -1.59
C GLY A 399 13.14 23.08 -2.13
N THR A 400 13.11 23.29 -3.45
CA THR A 400 13.60 24.52 -4.09
C THR A 400 12.51 25.40 -4.69
N LYS A 401 11.27 24.90 -4.78
CA LYS A 401 10.15 25.57 -5.46
C LYS A 401 8.89 25.57 -4.60
N GLU A 402 8.03 26.57 -4.86
CA GLU A 402 6.69 26.61 -4.30
C GLU A 402 5.74 25.71 -5.08
N ALA A 403 4.82 25.05 -4.39
CA ALA A 403 3.86 24.12 -4.99
C ALA A 403 2.63 24.83 -5.60
N GLU A 404 2.38 26.09 -5.24
CA GLU A 404 1.16 26.82 -5.66
C GLU A 404 0.91 26.80 -7.18
N PRO A 405 1.91 27.04 -8.07
CA PRO A 405 1.70 26.94 -9.52
C PRO A 405 1.25 25.54 -9.96
N THR A 406 1.77 24.48 -9.30
CA THR A 406 1.44 23.09 -9.57
C THR A 406 0.00 22.79 -9.15
N VAL A 407 -0.42 23.27 -7.97
CA VAL A 407 -1.80 23.13 -7.47
C VAL A 407 -2.79 23.81 -8.40
N GLN A 408 -2.54 25.06 -8.79
CA GLN A 408 -3.42 25.82 -9.69
C GLN A 408 -3.54 25.14 -11.05
N TYR A 409 -2.44 24.66 -11.61
CA TYR A 409 -2.45 23.94 -12.87
C TYR A 409 -3.22 22.62 -12.76
N GLY A 410 -2.98 21.85 -11.72
CA GLY A 410 -3.68 20.58 -11.45
C GLY A 410 -5.18 20.79 -11.31
N THR A 411 -5.63 21.81 -10.57
CA THR A 411 -7.04 22.16 -10.45
C THR A 411 -7.67 22.46 -11.82
N ARG A 412 -7.00 23.27 -12.65
CA ARG A 412 -7.45 23.54 -14.00
C ARG A 412 -7.52 22.29 -14.87
N MET A 413 -6.54 21.37 -14.70
CA MET A 413 -6.51 20.11 -15.43
C MET A 413 -7.67 19.18 -15.01
N MET A 414 -7.97 19.08 -13.70
CA MET A 414 -9.12 18.32 -13.18
C MET A 414 -10.45 18.87 -13.70
N ASP A 415 -10.63 20.20 -13.71
CA ASP A 415 -11.88 20.81 -14.20
C ASP A 415 -12.09 20.56 -15.70
N MET A 416 -11.02 20.51 -16.46
CA MET A 416 -11.07 20.14 -17.87
C MET A 416 -11.32 18.64 -18.07
N ALA A 417 -10.72 17.77 -17.24
CA ALA A 417 -10.93 16.32 -17.28
C ALA A 417 -12.40 15.95 -17.00
N LYS A 418 -13.06 16.62 -16.04
CA LYS A 418 -14.51 16.44 -15.76
C LYS A 418 -15.39 16.69 -16.98
N GLN A 419 -14.94 17.52 -17.93
CA GLN A 419 -15.64 17.85 -19.16
C GLN A 419 -15.18 17.02 -20.38
N MET A 420 -14.25 16.07 -20.16
CA MET A 420 -13.64 15.25 -21.21
C MET A 420 -14.25 13.85 -21.20
N PRO A 421 -15.29 13.58 -22.02
CA PRO A 421 -15.85 12.22 -22.11
C PRO A 421 -14.78 11.27 -22.69
N VAL A 422 -14.58 10.11 -22.07
CA VAL A 422 -13.66 9.08 -22.53
C VAL A 422 -14.33 8.20 -23.60
N HIS A 423 -15.58 7.82 -23.37
CA HIS A 423 -16.37 7.00 -24.28
C HIS A 423 -17.71 7.64 -24.62
N THR A 424 -18.38 7.09 -25.64
CA THR A 424 -19.70 7.58 -26.05
C THR A 424 -20.75 7.44 -24.96
N LYS A 425 -20.60 6.53 -24.00
CA LYS A 425 -21.48 6.39 -22.82
C LYS A 425 -21.40 7.58 -21.85
N ASP A 426 -20.28 8.33 -21.88
CA ASP A 426 -20.04 9.49 -21.01
C ASP A 426 -20.61 10.79 -21.60
N LEU A 427 -21.22 10.71 -22.78
CA LEU A 427 -21.90 11.85 -23.39
C LEU A 427 -23.25 12.08 -22.70
N CYS A 428 -23.55 13.32 -22.32
CA CYS A 428 -24.78 13.72 -21.67
C CYS A 428 -25.93 13.93 -22.69
N TYR A 429 -26.27 12.92 -23.51
CA TYR A 429 -27.33 13.03 -24.50
C TYR A 429 -28.71 12.61 -23.96
N ASP A 430 -29.80 13.14 -24.61
CA ASP A 430 -31.13 12.63 -24.38
C ASP A 430 -31.25 11.17 -24.85
N ARG A 431 -31.86 10.32 -24.02
CA ARG A 431 -32.04 8.89 -24.28
C ARG A 431 -32.75 8.57 -25.59
N THR A 432 -33.47 9.52 -26.18
CA THR A 432 -34.11 9.37 -27.47
C THR A 432 -33.17 9.51 -28.67
N LEU A 433 -32.06 10.25 -28.53
CA LEU A 433 -31.13 10.57 -29.62
C LEU A 433 -30.60 9.34 -30.35
N PRO A 434 -30.15 8.25 -29.69
CA PRO A 434 -29.68 7.05 -30.39
C PRO A 434 -30.70 6.43 -31.32
N ASN A 435 -31.97 6.46 -30.93
CA ASN A 435 -33.08 5.94 -31.73
C ASN A 435 -33.40 6.84 -32.95
N LEU A 436 -33.33 8.16 -32.77
CA LEU A 436 -33.55 9.15 -33.82
C LEU A 436 -32.54 9.10 -34.96
N VAL A 437 -31.30 8.67 -34.65
CA VAL A 437 -30.19 8.62 -35.61
C VAL A 437 -29.89 7.21 -36.16
N THR A 438 -30.81 6.26 -35.92
CA THR A 438 -30.71 4.91 -36.49
C THR A 438 -30.88 4.97 -38.01
N PRO A 439 -30.09 4.20 -38.83
CA PRO A 439 -29.13 3.17 -38.43
C PRO A 439 -27.70 3.69 -38.16
N TYR A 440 -27.44 4.99 -38.25
CA TYR A 440 -26.07 5.60 -38.17
C TYR A 440 -25.65 5.93 -36.74
N THR A 441 -26.29 5.33 -35.74
CA THR A 441 -26.07 5.63 -34.31
C THR A 441 -24.58 5.62 -33.92
N LYS A 442 -23.86 4.55 -34.31
CA LYS A 442 -22.41 4.43 -33.98
C LYS A 442 -21.59 5.57 -34.55
N GLU A 443 -21.79 5.92 -35.82
CA GLU A 443 -21.04 6.99 -36.50
C GLU A 443 -21.36 8.36 -35.92
N VAL A 444 -22.64 8.63 -35.66
CA VAL A 444 -23.09 9.91 -35.07
C VAL A 444 -22.51 10.05 -33.67
N MET A 445 -22.65 9.04 -32.79
CA MET A 445 -22.16 9.11 -31.41
C MET A 445 -20.63 9.25 -31.35
N GLN A 446 -19.90 8.56 -32.24
CA GLN A 446 -18.44 8.72 -32.30
C GLN A 446 -18.03 10.11 -32.76
N THR A 447 -18.77 10.71 -33.71
CA THR A 447 -18.54 12.10 -34.15
C THR A 447 -18.83 13.10 -33.02
N LEU A 448 -19.90 12.88 -32.23
CA LEU A 448 -20.21 13.71 -31.07
C LEU A 448 -19.11 13.63 -30.01
N LEU A 449 -18.61 12.44 -29.71
CA LEU A 449 -17.52 12.23 -28.78
C LEU A 449 -16.30 13.04 -29.20
N GLN A 450 -15.85 12.90 -30.45
CA GLN A 450 -14.69 13.64 -30.97
C GLN A 450 -14.87 15.16 -30.89
N ARG A 451 -16.08 15.68 -31.19
CA ARG A 451 -16.35 17.11 -31.14
C ARG A 451 -16.40 17.68 -29.73
N VAL A 452 -16.92 16.90 -28.75
CA VAL A 452 -16.88 17.31 -27.34
C VAL A 452 -15.44 17.29 -26.83
N GLN A 453 -14.68 16.23 -27.14
CA GLN A 453 -13.27 16.16 -26.77
C GLN A 453 -12.43 17.29 -27.36
N ALA A 454 -12.68 17.66 -28.61
CA ALA A 454 -12.04 18.82 -29.25
C ALA A 454 -12.47 20.18 -28.65
N GLY A 455 -13.61 20.21 -27.94
CA GLY A 455 -14.18 21.45 -27.40
C GLY A 455 -15.04 22.23 -28.38
N ASP A 456 -15.39 21.62 -29.53
CA ASP A 456 -16.23 22.25 -30.55
C ASP A 456 -17.67 22.40 -30.10
N ILE A 457 -18.14 21.50 -29.24
CA ILE A 457 -19.47 21.52 -28.64
C ILE A 457 -19.42 21.16 -27.17
N PRO A 458 -20.30 21.74 -26.33
CA PRO A 458 -20.38 21.34 -24.93
C PRO A 458 -21.05 19.96 -24.80
N ASN A 459 -20.73 19.24 -23.71
CA ASN A 459 -21.35 17.94 -23.37
C ASN A 459 -22.69 18.17 -22.67
N THR A 460 -23.68 18.74 -23.39
CA THR A 460 -25.07 18.97 -22.87
C THR A 460 -26.09 18.33 -23.79
N PRO A 461 -27.25 17.92 -23.26
CA PRO A 461 -28.30 17.27 -24.05
C PRO A 461 -28.70 18.07 -25.30
N GLU A 462 -28.87 19.39 -25.17
CA GLU A 462 -29.33 20.27 -26.26
C GLU A 462 -28.25 20.37 -27.36
N ALA A 463 -26.99 20.59 -27.00
CA ALA A 463 -25.89 20.70 -27.95
C ALA A 463 -25.66 19.38 -28.69
N LEU A 464 -25.70 18.25 -27.96
CA LEU A 464 -25.52 16.91 -28.53
C LEU A 464 -26.69 16.55 -29.46
N HIS A 465 -27.93 16.85 -29.08
CA HIS A 465 -29.10 16.63 -29.92
C HIS A 465 -28.97 17.40 -31.24
N LYS A 466 -28.74 18.73 -31.18
CA LYS A 466 -28.55 19.59 -32.36
C LYS A 466 -27.42 19.09 -33.29
N ALA A 467 -26.27 18.76 -32.71
CA ALA A 467 -25.13 18.31 -33.47
C ALA A 467 -25.32 16.90 -34.04
N GLY A 468 -25.99 15.99 -33.28
CA GLY A 468 -26.29 14.63 -33.69
C GLY A 468 -27.26 14.60 -34.87
N MET A 469 -28.37 15.36 -34.82
CA MET A 469 -29.30 15.49 -35.94
C MET A 469 -28.67 16.10 -37.19
N ALA A 470 -27.85 17.13 -37.03
CA ALA A 470 -27.11 17.72 -38.17
C ALA A 470 -26.11 16.72 -38.82
N LYS A 471 -25.44 15.87 -38.04
CA LYS A 471 -24.57 14.82 -38.56
C LYS A 471 -25.38 13.73 -39.26
N TYR A 472 -26.50 13.29 -38.66
CA TYR A 472 -27.41 12.29 -39.24
C TYR A 472 -27.87 12.70 -40.61
N GLU A 473 -28.37 13.93 -40.78
CA GLU A 473 -28.84 14.45 -42.07
C GLU A 473 -27.72 14.48 -43.14
N ARG A 474 -26.49 14.77 -42.73
CA ARG A 474 -25.35 14.75 -43.66
C ARG A 474 -24.97 13.33 -44.11
N VAL A 475 -25.04 12.34 -43.21
CA VAL A 475 -24.75 10.96 -43.54
C VAL A 475 -25.81 10.39 -44.46
N LYS A 476 -27.09 10.64 -44.13
CA LYS A 476 -28.25 10.22 -44.93
C LYS A 476 -28.18 10.79 -46.36
N LYS A 477 -27.85 12.07 -46.54
CA LYS A 477 -27.70 12.69 -47.85
C LYS A 477 -26.57 12.10 -48.69
N LYS A 478 -25.44 11.68 -48.06
CA LYS A 478 -24.35 11.05 -48.79
C LYS A 478 -24.72 9.70 -49.39
N GLU A 479 -25.54 8.90 -48.70
CA GLU A 479 -26.01 7.60 -49.24
C GLU A 479 -26.99 7.74 -50.40
N TYR A 480 -27.78 8.84 -50.40
CA TYR A 480 -28.72 9.11 -51.52
C TYR A 480 -27.99 9.58 -52.81
N HIS A 481 -26.72 9.93 -52.74
CA HIS A 481 -25.91 10.44 -53.85
C HIS A 481 -24.75 9.48 -54.25
N ALA A 482 -24.62 8.32 -53.57
CA ALA A 482 -23.70 7.26 -53.90
C ALA A 482 -24.44 6.08 -54.49
#